data_80ab1beadd9d3e8705a727050c83963c
#
_entry.id   80ab1beadd9d3e8705a727050c83963c
#
_cell.length_a   1.000
_cell.length_b   1.000
_cell.length_c   1.000
_cell.angle_alpha   90.00
_cell.angle_beta   90.00
_cell.angle_gamma   90.00
#
_symmetry.space_group_name_H-M   'P 1'
#
loop_
_entity.id
_entity.type
_entity.pdbx_description
1 polymer ?
#
loop_
_entity_poly.entity_id
_entity_poly.type
_entity_poly.pdbx_seq_one_letter_code
_entity_poly.pdbx_strand_id
1 'polypeptide(L)'
;RQAVKPQVAMYEQFGIPGMMAFKKTVDYCREKGLVVIGDIKRGDIGSTSEAYAVGHLGKVQVGTKEYAGFDEDFATVNPYLGSDGVNPFADVCKEQKKGLFILVKTSNPSSGEFQDRIIDGRPLYEHVGEKVAQWGAECMGDEYSYIGAVVGATYPEMGKVLRKIMPKSY
;
A
#
# COMPACT_ATOMS: atom_id res chain seq x y z
N ARG A 1 -11.22 8.24 12.78
CA ARG A 1 -10.46 9.34 12.15
C ARG A 1 -10.82 9.45 10.68
N GLN A 2 -10.80 10.64 10.10
CA GLN A 2 -10.95 10.85 8.66
C GLN A 2 -9.61 10.57 7.97
N ALA A 3 -9.69 10.09 6.72
CA ALA A 3 -8.52 9.80 5.90
C ALA A 3 -8.54 10.57 4.59
N VAL A 4 -7.37 10.87 4.06
CA VAL A 4 -7.15 11.45 2.74
C VAL A 4 -6.23 10.53 1.94
N LYS A 5 -6.42 10.47 0.63
CA LYS A 5 -5.63 9.62 -0.25
C LYS A 5 -5.10 10.42 -1.45
N PRO A 6 -4.01 11.20 -1.25
CA PRO A 6 -3.40 11.93 -2.36
C PRO A 6 -2.77 10.97 -3.36
N GLN A 7 -3.10 11.16 -4.65
CA GLN A 7 -2.56 10.39 -5.75
C GLN A 7 -1.25 11.01 -6.23
N VAL A 8 -0.13 10.31 -6.04
CA VAL A 8 1.21 10.85 -6.34
C VAL A 8 1.38 11.26 -7.80
N ALA A 9 0.77 10.53 -8.75
CA ALA A 9 0.90 10.84 -10.17
C ALA A 9 0.39 12.24 -10.52
N MET A 10 -0.63 12.75 -9.81
CA MET A 10 -1.17 14.10 -10.02
C MET A 10 -0.19 15.20 -9.59
N TYR A 11 0.77 14.87 -8.77
CA TYR A 11 1.86 15.77 -8.35
C TYR A 11 3.12 15.51 -9.18
N GLU A 12 3.49 14.25 -9.36
CA GLU A 12 4.69 13.80 -10.06
C GLU A 12 4.76 14.31 -11.51
N GLN A 13 3.61 14.45 -12.20
CA GLN A 13 3.52 15.03 -13.54
C GLN A 13 4.11 16.45 -13.64
N PHE A 14 4.22 17.18 -12.54
CA PHE A 14 4.82 18.51 -12.48
C PHE A 14 6.30 18.50 -12.03
N GLY A 15 6.93 17.32 -11.96
CA GLY A 15 8.32 17.17 -11.57
C GLY A 15 8.59 17.58 -10.11
N ILE A 16 9.74 18.19 -9.87
CA ILE A 16 10.19 18.57 -8.52
C ILE A 16 9.19 19.49 -7.79
N PRO A 17 8.66 20.56 -8.37
CA PRO A 17 7.65 21.40 -7.72
C PRO A 17 6.40 20.61 -7.31
N GLY A 18 5.97 19.64 -8.13
CA GLY A 18 4.86 18.76 -7.82
C GLY A 18 5.16 17.87 -6.63
N MET A 19 6.34 17.26 -6.55
CA MET A 19 6.75 16.43 -5.42
C MET A 19 6.90 17.24 -4.13
N MET A 20 7.35 18.48 -4.22
CA MET A 20 7.34 19.41 -3.07
C MET A 20 5.91 19.71 -2.60
N ALA A 21 4.97 19.89 -3.53
CA ALA A 21 3.56 20.09 -3.20
C ALA A 21 2.96 18.82 -2.56
N PHE A 22 3.31 17.63 -3.05
CA PHE A 22 2.91 16.35 -2.44
C PHE A 22 3.36 16.27 -0.98
N LYS A 23 4.64 16.52 -0.71
CA LYS A 23 5.18 16.53 0.67
C LYS A 23 4.43 17.53 1.57
N LYS A 24 4.22 18.76 1.10
CA LYS A 24 3.46 19.77 1.85
C LYS A 24 2.02 19.34 2.11
N THR A 25 1.37 18.65 1.16
CA THR A 25 0.01 18.12 1.34
C THR A 25 -0.02 17.05 2.44
N VAL A 26 0.94 16.12 2.43
CA VAL A 26 1.06 15.08 3.46
C VAL A 26 1.25 15.72 4.83
N ASP A 27 2.21 16.64 4.96
CA ASP A 27 2.51 17.31 6.23
C ASP A 27 1.29 18.05 6.78
N TYR A 28 0.63 18.85 5.93
CA TYR A 28 -0.57 19.60 6.32
C TYR A 28 -1.70 18.69 6.81
N CYS A 29 -1.97 17.60 6.07
CA CYS A 29 -3.02 16.66 6.45
C CYS A 29 -2.71 15.98 7.79
N ARG A 30 -1.47 15.61 8.03
CA ARG A 30 -1.04 15.01 9.30
C ARG A 30 -1.14 15.99 10.46
N GLU A 31 -0.73 17.25 10.27
CA GLU A 31 -0.91 18.33 11.26
C GLU A 31 -2.38 18.52 11.64
N LYS A 32 -3.32 18.28 10.71
CA LYS A 32 -4.76 18.32 10.98
C LYS A 32 -5.31 17.03 11.60
N GLY A 33 -4.47 16.06 11.93
CA GLY A 33 -4.88 14.78 12.53
C GLY A 33 -5.58 13.82 11.56
N LEU A 34 -5.45 14.05 10.26
CA LEU A 34 -5.96 13.14 9.22
C LEU A 34 -5.01 11.97 9.02
N VAL A 35 -5.55 10.81 8.69
CA VAL A 35 -4.77 9.66 8.22
C VAL A 35 -4.44 9.89 6.74
N VAL A 36 -3.17 9.77 6.37
CA VAL A 36 -2.73 9.97 4.99
C VAL A 36 -2.36 8.64 4.34
N ILE A 37 -3.07 8.31 3.26
CA ILE A 37 -2.80 7.13 2.42
C ILE A 37 -2.11 7.62 1.13
N GLY A 38 -0.82 7.40 1.00
CA GLY A 38 -0.10 7.69 -0.24
C GLY A 38 -0.54 6.74 -1.35
N ASP A 39 -1.28 7.24 -2.33
CA ASP A 39 -1.68 6.44 -3.48
C ASP A 39 -0.56 6.42 -4.52
N ILE A 40 0.47 5.61 -4.23
CA ILE A 40 1.75 5.59 -4.96
C ILE A 40 1.90 4.39 -5.88
N LYS A 41 1.24 3.28 -5.58
CA LYS A 41 1.25 2.02 -6.35
C LYS A 41 2.65 1.57 -6.77
N ARG A 42 3.63 1.68 -5.86
CA ARG A 42 5.01 1.25 -6.12
C ARG A 42 5.11 -0.27 -6.11
N GLY A 43 6.10 -0.78 -6.84
CA GLY A 43 6.45 -2.19 -6.89
C GLY A 43 7.84 -2.35 -7.47
N ASP A 44 8.74 -2.96 -6.70
CA ASP A 44 10.10 -3.31 -7.08
C ASP A 44 10.56 -4.46 -6.18
N ILE A 45 11.83 -4.84 -6.22
CA ILE A 45 12.39 -5.94 -5.42
C ILE A 45 13.57 -5.46 -4.56
N GLY A 46 13.83 -6.20 -3.47
CA GLY A 46 15.03 -6.06 -2.64
C GLY A 46 15.27 -4.62 -2.17
N SER A 47 16.49 -4.15 -2.32
CA SER A 47 16.91 -2.81 -1.87
C SER A 47 16.20 -1.66 -2.57
N THR A 48 15.75 -1.84 -3.82
CA THR A 48 14.95 -0.83 -4.52
C THR A 48 13.57 -0.70 -3.88
N SER A 49 12.92 -1.82 -3.56
CA SER A 49 11.65 -1.81 -2.82
C SER A 49 11.79 -1.20 -1.43
N GLU A 50 12.89 -1.51 -0.72
CA GLU A 50 13.23 -0.90 0.56
C GLU A 50 13.39 0.61 0.46
N ALA A 51 14.08 1.11 -0.57
CA ALA A 51 14.24 2.55 -0.80
C ALA A 51 12.90 3.26 -1.00
N TYR A 52 11.95 2.66 -1.74
CA TYR A 52 10.58 3.17 -1.84
C TYR A 52 9.87 3.16 -0.49
N ALA A 53 9.97 2.06 0.26
CA ALA A 53 9.32 1.92 1.56
C ALA A 53 9.84 2.96 2.57
N VAL A 54 11.16 3.13 2.66
CA VAL A 54 11.80 4.14 3.51
C VAL A 54 11.42 5.55 3.08
N GLY A 55 11.42 5.85 1.78
CA GLY A 55 11.06 7.18 1.26
C GLY A 55 9.63 7.59 1.56
N HIS A 56 8.68 6.66 1.58
CA HIS A 56 7.27 6.94 1.82
C HIS A 56 6.86 6.76 3.29
N LEU A 57 7.28 5.69 3.95
CA LEU A 57 6.77 5.27 5.25
C LEU A 57 7.84 5.28 6.35
N GLY A 58 9.10 5.27 5.99
CA GLY A 58 10.22 5.11 6.91
C GLY A 58 11.04 6.36 7.13
N LYS A 59 12.28 6.11 7.55
CA LYS A 59 13.29 7.14 7.77
C LYS A 59 14.61 6.71 7.17
N VAL A 60 15.34 7.64 6.60
CA VAL A 60 16.69 7.44 6.09
C VAL A 60 17.72 8.01 7.05
N GLN A 61 18.75 7.23 7.32
CA GLN A 61 19.91 7.67 8.12
C GLN A 61 20.89 8.44 7.24
N VAL A 62 21.23 9.67 7.66
CA VAL A 62 22.28 10.47 7.04
C VAL A 62 23.25 10.94 8.12
N GLY A 63 24.44 10.33 8.17
CA GLY A 63 25.38 10.52 9.27
C GLY A 63 24.76 10.05 10.60
N THR A 64 24.62 10.94 11.57
CA THR A 64 24.04 10.65 12.90
C THR A 64 22.56 11.04 13.01
N LYS A 65 21.94 11.50 11.93
CA LYS A 65 20.55 12.00 11.94
C LYS A 65 19.64 11.12 11.09
N GLU A 66 18.40 10.99 11.54
CA GLU A 66 17.31 10.36 10.77
C GLU A 66 16.41 11.41 10.14
N TYR A 67 15.99 11.16 8.92
CA TYR A 67 15.08 12.02 8.17
C TYR A 67 13.92 11.18 7.62
N ALA A 68 12.69 11.59 7.93
CA ALA A 68 11.52 11.08 7.26
C ALA A 68 11.44 11.65 5.84
N GLY A 69 11.06 10.81 4.88
CA GLY A 69 10.78 11.25 3.52
C GLY A 69 9.39 11.92 3.41
N PHE A 70 8.48 11.29 2.68
CA PHE A 70 7.10 11.81 2.56
C PHE A 70 6.28 11.61 3.84
N ASP A 71 6.50 10.51 4.56
CA ASP A 71 5.93 10.24 5.89
C ASP A 71 4.40 10.05 5.91
N GLU A 72 3.86 9.38 4.89
CA GLU A 72 2.46 8.95 4.89
C GLU A 72 2.20 7.92 6.01
N ASP A 73 0.94 7.71 6.37
CA ASP A 73 0.54 6.67 7.34
C ASP A 73 0.36 5.30 6.67
N PHE A 74 -0.10 5.30 5.41
CA PHE A 74 -0.26 4.12 4.56
C PHE A 74 0.25 4.42 3.16
N ALA A 75 0.66 3.37 2.45
CA ALA A 75 1.02 3.43 1.03
C ALA A 75 0.33 2.32 0.24
N THR A 76 0.01 2.59 -1.03
CA THR A 76 -0.48 1.55 -1.95
C THR A 76 0.68 0.88 -2.67
N VAL A 77 0.65 -0.45 -2.78
CA VAL A 77 1.74 -1.27 -3.34
C VAL A 77 1.19 -2.27 -4.36
N ASN A 78 1.96 -2.48 -5.43
CA ASN A 78 1.67 -3.48 -6.44
C ASN A 78 2.32 -4.83 -6.05
N PRO A 79 1.55 -5.93 -5.94
CA PRO A 79 2.07 -7.21 -5.48
C PRO A 79 2.72 -8.06 -6.58
N TYR A 80 2.76 -7.62 -7.82
CA TYR A 80 3.10 -8.45 -8.98
C TYR A 80 4.47 -9.13 -8.88
N LEU A 81 5.44 -8.53 -8.17
CA LEU A 81 6.77 -9.09 -7.94
C LEU A 81 6.86 -9.99 -6.69
N GLY A 82 5.72 -10.29 -6.06
CA GLY A 82 5.65 -11.23 -4.93
C GLY A 82 6.25 -10.70 -3.64
N SER A 83 6.68 -11.63 -2.79
CA SER A 83 7.21 -11.31 -1.44
C SER A 83 8.47 -10.47 -1.47
N ASP A 84 9.32 -10.62 -2.49
CA ASP A 84 10.54 -9.80 -2.66
C ASP A 84 10.22 -8.30 -2.82
N GLY A 85 9.02 -7.99 -3.31
CA GLY A 85 8.54 -6.62 -3.44
C GLY A 85 7.78 -6.13 -2.21
N VAL A 86 6.99 -7.00 -1.57
CA VAL A 86 6.11 -6.62 -0.46
C VAL A 86 6.81 -6.61 0.89
N ASN A 87 7.69 -7.60 1.16
CA ASN A 87 8.33 -7.74 2.46
C ASN A 87 9.12 -6.50 2.91
N PRO A 88 9.92 -5.82 2.04
CA PRO A 88 10.64 -4.62 2.45
C PRO A 88 9.70 -3.51 2.95
N PHE A 89 8.54 -3.34 2.31
CA PHE A 89 7.51 -2.42 2.80
C PHE A 89 6.89 -2.88 4.12
N ALA A 90 6.58 -4.18 4.25
CA ALA A 90 5.99 -4.74 5.46
C ALA A 90 6.93 -4.58 6.67
N ASP A 91 8.24 -4.74 6.48
CA ASP A 91 9.25 -4.56 7.53
C ASP A 91 9.31 -3.11 8.02
N VAL A 92 9.30 -2.14 7.10
CA VAL A 92 9.21 -0.71 7.46
C VAL A 92 7.89 -0.40 8.17
N CYS A 93 6.77 -1.02 7.76
CA CYS A 93 5.48 -0.85 8.44
C CYS A 93 5.52 -1.35 9.88
N LYS A 94 6.12 -2.51 10.15
CA LYS A 94 6.31 -3.04 11.51
C LYS A 94 7.12 -2.09 12.37
N GLU A 95 8.24 -1.63 11.85
CA GLU A 95 9.17 -0.76 12.57
C GLU A 95 8.57 0.61 12.87
N GLN A 96 7.93 1.23 11.88
CA GLN A 96 7.44 2.61 11.95
C GLN A 96 5.95 2.72 12.35
N LYS A 97 5.25 1.59 12.60
CA LYS A 97 3.81 1.51 12.85
C LYS A 97 2.98 2.18 11.75
N LYS A 98 3.32 1.88 10.53
CA LYS A 98 2.67 2.32 9.29
C LYS A 98 1.90 1.16 8.67
N GLY A 99 1.24 1.38 7.54
CA GLY A 99 0.49 0.32 6.88
C GLY A 99 0.57 0.35 5.35
N LEU A 100 0.06 -0.73 4.75
CA LEU A 100 -0.02 -0.90 3.31
C LEU A 100 -1.45 -1.20 2.87
N PHE A 101 -1.75 -0.78 1.64
CA PHE A 101 -2.86 -1.31 0.87
C PHE A 101 -2.32 -1.94 -0.43
N ILE A 102 -2.42 -3.25 -0.52
CA ILE A 102 -1.92 -4.02 -1.67
C ILE A 102 -3.03 -4.13 -2.72
N LEU A 103 -2.70 -3.93 -3.99
CA LEU A 103 -3.66 -4.06 -5.09
C LEU A 103 -4.09 -5.52 -5.23
N VAL A 104 -5.36 -5.82 -4.99
CA VAL A 104 -5.95 -7.17 -5.10
C VAL A 104 -6.95 -7.25 -6.23
N LYS A 105 -8.02 -6.45 -6.20
CA LYS A 105 -9.00 -6.35 -7.27
C LYS A 105 -9.29 -4.89 -7.56
N THR A 106 -8.93 -4.45 -8.75
CA THR A 106 -9.10 -3.06 -9.17
C THR A 106 -10.35 -2.88 -10.03
N SER A 107 -10.82 -1.63 -10.17
CA SER A 107 -12.09 -1.30 -10.84
C SER A 107 -11.94 -0.85 -12.29
N ASN A 108 -10.73 -0.74 -12.80
CA ASN A 108 -10.49 -0.31 -14.18
C ASN A 108 -11.00 -1.36 -15.19
N PRO A 109 -11.48 -0.95 -16.38
CA PRO A 109 -12.08 -1.86 -17.36
C PRO A 109 -11.21 -3.07 -17.73
N SER A 110 -9.89 -2.88 -17.86
CA SER A 110 -8.93 -3.93 -18.22
C SER A 110 -8.50 -4.82 -17.05
N SER A 111 -9.04 -4.64 -15.86
CA SER A 111 -8.63 -5.44 -14.68
C SER A 111 -8.81 -6.95 -14.89
N GLY A 112 -9.80 -7.35 -15.68
CA GLY A 112 -10.08 -8.76 -15.98
C GLY A 112 -9.03 -9.45 -16.86
N GLU A 113 -8.18 -8.70 -17.57
CA GLU A 113 -7.12 -9.31 -18.42
C GLU A 113 -6.17 -10.22 -17.62
N PHE A 114 -5.92 -9.89 -16.36
CA PHE A 114 -5.10 -10.64 -15.43
C PHE A 114 -5.90 -11.11 -14.22
N GLN A 115 -6.56 -10.19 -13.52
CA GLN A 115 -7.12 -10.44 -12.20
C GLN A 115 -8.22 -11.48 -12.17
N ASP A 116 -8.97 -11.63 -13.28
CA ASP A 116 -10.06 -12.62 -13.41
C ASP A 116 -9.61 -13.93 -14.08
N ARG A 117 -8.32 -14.09 -14.41
CA ARG A 117 -7.79 -15.34 -14.94
C ARG A 117 -7.90 -16.45 -13.91
N ILE A 118 -8.42 -17.60 -14.35
CA ILE A 118 -8.59 -18.76 -13.50
C ILE A 118 -7.27 -19.52 -13.37
N ILE A 119 -6.85 -19.72 -12.15
CA ILE A 119 -5.68 -20.51 -11.75
C ILE A 119 -6.16 -21.47 -10.66
N ASP A 120 -5.96 -22.75 -10.84
CA ASP A 120 -6.38 -23.79 -9.91
C ASP A 120 -7.86 -23.67 -9.48
N GLY A 121 -8.74 -23.34 -10.44
CA GLY A 121 -10.19 -23.23 -10.25
C GLY A 121 -10.68 -21.94 -9.61
N ARG A 122 -9.82 -20.97 -9.33
CA ARG A 122 -10.16 -19.67 -8.75
C ARG A 122 -9.51 -18.50 -9.50
N PRO A 123 -10.11 -17.31 -9.49
CA PRO A 123 -9.51 -16.15 -10.16
C PRO A 123 -8.23 -15.69 -9.44
N LEU A 124 -7.30 -15.13 -10.22
CA LEU A 124 -6.01 -14.65 -9.71
C LEU A 124 -6.15 -13.70 -8.50
N TYR A 125 -7.14 -12.80 -8.51
CA TYR A 125 -7.31 -11.85 -7.40
C TYR A 125 -7.56 -12.54 -6.04
N GLU A 126 -8.15 -13.75 -6.01
CA GLU A 126 -8.32 -14.52 -4.77
C GLU A 126 -6.99 -15.06 -4.25
N HIS A 127 -6.13 -15.55 -5.15
CA HIS A 127 -4.77 -15.98 -4.78
C HIS A 127 -3.94 -14.82 -4.25
N VAL A 128 -4.06 -13.62 -4.86
CA VAL A 128 -3.42 -12.41 -4.32
C VAL A 128 -3.98 -12.05 -2.95
N GLY A 129 -5.29 -12.18 -2.74
CA GLY A 129 -5.92 -11.96 -1.43
C GLY A 129 -5.38 -12.91 -0.36
N GLU A 130 -5.17 -14.20 -0.67
CA GLU A 130 -4.54 -15.16 0.25
C GLU A 130 -3.12 -14.73 0.62
N LYS A 131 -2.34 -14.25 -0.35
CA LYS A 131 -1.00 -13.71 -0.08
C LYS A 131 -1.05 -12.48 0.82
N VAL A 132 -2.00 -11.57 0.61
CA VAL A 132 -2.20 -10.40 1.49
C VAL A 132 -2.50 -10.86 2.92
N ALA A 133 -3.38 -11.86 3.10
CA ALA A 133 -3.65 -12.43 4.42
C ALA A 133 -2.40 -13.04 5.08
N GLN A 134 -1.55 -13.73 4.31
CA GLN A 134 -0.29 -14.31 4.80
C GLN A 134 0.69 -13.22 5.24
N TRP A 135 0.97 -12.23 4.38
CA TRP A 135 1.82 -11.09 4.73
C TRP A 135 1.27 -10.32 5.93
N GLY A 136 -0.06 -10.17 5.99
CA GLY A 136 -0.74 -9.49 7.08
C GLY A 136 -0.64 -10.21 8.42
N ALA A 137 -0.57 -11.54 8.43
CA ALA A 137 -0.47 -12.33 9.65
C ALA A 137 0.81 -12.03 10.45
N GLU A 138 1.88 -11.60 9.77
CA GLU A 138 3.14 -11.19 10.38
C GLU A 138 3.17 -9.71 10.81
N CYS A 139 2.14 -8.95 10.47
CA CYS A 139 2.05 -7.50 10.67
C CYS A 139 0.77 -7.10 11.41
N MET A 140 0.40 -7.85 12.45
CA MET A 140 -0.82 -7.60 13.21
C MET A 140 -0.71 -6.39 14.13
N GLY A 141 -1.75 -5.54 14.11
CA GLY A 141 -2.06 -4.61 15.18
C GLY A 141 -2.97 -5.27 16.23
N ASP A 142 -3.75 -4.48 16.96
CA ASP A 142 -4.62 -5.01 18.03
C ASP A 142 -5.73 -5.91 17.46
N GLU A 143 -6.46 -5.45 16.45
CA GLU A 143 -7.58 -6.19 15.84
C GLU A 143 -7.33 -6.55 14.38
N TYR A 144 -6.68 -5.65 13.64
CA TYR A 144 -6.44 -5.75 12.21
C TYR A 144 -4.96 -5.69 11.87
N SER A 145 -4.63 -6.28 10.72
CA SER A 145 -3.31 -6.21 10.15
C SER A 145 -2.98 -4.78 9.67
N TYR A 146 -1.72 -4.39 9.75
CA TYR A 146 -1.21 -3.20 9.04
C TYR A 146 -1.17 -3.39 7.51
N ILE A 147 -1.39 -4.61 7.02
CA ILE A 147 -1.45 -4.94 5.59
C ILE A 147 -2.92 -5.11 5.20
N GLY A 148 -3.42 -4.16 4.44
CA GLY A 148 -4.76 -4.13 3.87
C GLY A 148 -4.76 -4.41 2.37
N ALA A 149 -5.95 -4.33 1.76
CA ALA A 149 -6.14 -4.59 0.34
C ALA A 149 -6.89 -3.47 -0.36
N VAL A 150 -6.50 -3.15 -1.58
CA VAL A 150 -7.32 -2.35 -2.49
C VAL A 150 -8.29 -3.27 -3.20
N VAL A 151 -9.59 -3.06 -2.95
CA VAL A 151 -10.69 -3.75 -3.62
C VAL A 151 -11.63 -2.72 -4.21
N GLY A 152 -11.82 -2.79 -5.53
CA GLY A 152 -12.65 -1.82 -6.25
C GLY A 152 -14.12 -1.91 -5.83
N ALA A 153 -14.73 -0.76 -5.52
CA ALA A 153 -16.13 -0.68 -5.06
C ALA A 153 -17.17 -1.05 -6.14
N THR A 154 -16.75 -1.14 -7.41
CA THR A 154 -17.64 -1.46 -8.55
C THR A 154 -18.23 -2.88 -8.46
N TYR A 155 -17.54 -3.79 -7.77
CA TYR A 155 -17.93 -5.19 -7.66
C TYR A 155 -18.03 -5.62 -6.18
N PRO A 156 -19.10 -5.25 -5.47
CA PRO A 156 -19.22 -5.52 -4.02
C PRO A 156 -19.22 -7.01 -3.66
N GLU A 157 -19.66 -7.88 -4.57
CA GLU A 157 -19.66 -9.33 -4.33
C GLU A 157 -18.22 -9.89 -4.22
N MET A 158 -17.28 -9.36 -4.99
CA MET A 158 -15.87 -9.73 -4.87
C MET A 158 -15.30 -9.30 -3.51
N GLY A 159 -15.74 -8.16 -2.98
CA GLY A 159 -15.40 -7.72 -1.63
C GLY A 159 -15.86 -8.70 -0.56
N LYS A 160 -17.05 -9.31 -0.70
CA LYS A 160 -17.54 -10.34 0.24
C LYS A 160 -16.68 -11.61 0.21
N VAL A 161 -16.26 -12.05 -0.98
CA VAL A 161 -15.37 -13.20 -1.13
C VAL A 161 -14.01 -12.88 -0.47
N LEU A 162 -13.41 -11.75 -0.81
CA LEU A 162 -12.12 -11.32 -0.29
C LEU A 162 -12.15 -11.09 1.23
N ARG A 163 -13.26 -10.59 1.80
CA ARG A 163 -13.40 -10.46 3.26
C ARG A 163 -13.31 -11.82 3.97
N LYS A 164 -13.80 -12.91 3.35
CA LYS A 164 -13.67 -14.26 3.92
C LYS A 164 -12.21 -14.76 3.86
N ILE A 165 -11.51 -14.41 2.78
CA ILE A 165 -10.09 -14.76 2.60
C ILE A 165 -9.18 -13.95 3.52
N MET A 166 -9.49 -12.68 3.69
CA MET A 166 -8.70 -11.70 4.47
C MET A 166 -9.52 -11.11 5.63
N PRO A 167 -9.94 -11.91 6.63
CA PRO A 167 -10.86 -11.43 7.66
C PRO A 167 -10.27 -10.35 8.57
N LYS A 168 -8.94 -10.28 8.66
CA LYS A 168 -8.20 -9.34 9.52
C LYS A 168 -7.52 -8.19 8.76
N SER A 169 -7.75 -8.06 7.45
CA SER A 169 -7.19 -6.96 6.64
C SER A 169 -8.17 -5.79 6.51
N TYR A 170 -7.63 -4.57 6.44
CA TYR A 170 -8.41 -3.38 6.07
C TYR A 170 -8.81 -3.40 4.60
#